data_bc23eabb9ccfe8964f45542f3abd745e
#
_entry.id   bc23eabb9ccfe8964f45542f3abd745e
#
_cell.length_a   1.000
_cell.length_b   1.000
_cell.length_c   1.000
_cell.angle_alpha   90.00
_cell.angle_beta   90.00
_cell.angle_gamma   90.00
#
_symmetry.space_group_name_H-M   'P 1'
#
loop_
_entity.id
_entity.type
_entity.pdbx_description
1 polymer ?
#
loop_
_entity_poly.entity_id
_entity_poly.type
_entity_poly.pdbx_seq_one_letter_code
_entity_poly.pdbx_strand_id
1 'polypeptide(L)' 'MSDKYYTLKQVSDLLITPVAYLRCLIKSHKLKAHFIGRQYIVAEEDLKQFISKLGVKNEIR' A
#
# COMPACT_ATOMS: atom_id res chain seq x y z
N MET A 1 11.46 -8.98 -11.67
CA MET A 1 10.86 -7.67 -11.85
C MET A 1 9.35 -7.80 -11.92
N SER A 2 8.65 -7.03 -11.13
CA SER A 2 7.21 -7.15 -11.05
C SER A 2 6.52 -6.02 -11.82
N ASP A 3 5.53 -6.39 -12.63
CA ASP A 3 4.74 -5.41 -13.36
C ASP A 3 3.36 -5.27 -12.74
N LYS A 4 3.21 -5.75 -11.53
CA LYS A 4 1.91 -5.71 -10.89
C LYS A 4 1.68 -4.40 -10.16
N TYR A 5 0.46 -3.92 -10.27
CA TYR A 5 0.03 -2.70 -9.61
C TYR A 5 -1.31 -2.93 -8.96
N TYR A 6 -1.55 -2.24 -7.87
CA TYR A 6 -2.79 -2.39 -7.13
C TYR A 6 -3.45 -1.03 -6.95
N THR A 7 -4.77 -1.00 -7.06
CA THR A 7 -5.51 0.21 -6.70
C THR A 7 -5.61 0.27 -5.19
N LEU A 8 -5.98 1.44 -4.67
CA LEU A 8 -6.15 1.55 -3.23
C LEU A 8 -7.21 0.60 -2.71
N LYS A 9 -8.24 0.38 -3.51
CA LYS A 9 -9.28 -0.55 -3.10
C LYS A 9 -8.71 -1.96 -2.94
N GLN A 10 -7.89 -2.36 -3.88
CA GLN A 10 -7.26 -3.68 -3.80
C GLN A 10 -6.34 -3.78 -2.59
N VAL A 11 -5.56 -2.73 -2.36
CA VAL A 11 -4.66 -2.71 -1.20
C VAL A 11 -5.49 -2.74 0.08
N SER A 12 -6.59 -2.01 0.10
CA SER A 12 -7.47 -1.99 1.25
C SER A 12 -7.97 -3.40 1.58
N ASP A 13 -8.35 -4.15 0.54
CA ASP A 13 -8.82 -5.51 0.75
C ASP A 13 -7.69 -6.42 1.22
N LEU A 14 -6.51 -6.26 0.62
CA LEU A 14 -5.38 -7.10 0.98
C LEU A 14 -4.93 -6.88 2.42
N LEU A 15 -4.92 -5.63 2.85
CA LEU A 15 -4.44 -5.28 4.18
C LEU A 15 -5.56 -5.17 5.19
N ILE A 16 -6.79 -5.34 4.74
CA ILE A 16 -7.97 -5.20 5.60
C ILE A 16 -7.89 -3.85 6.32
N THR A 17 -7.66 -2.81 5.53
CA THR A 17 -7.43 -1.47 6.05
C THR A 17 -8.29 -0.48 5.25
N PRO A 18 -8.93 0.49 5.91
CA PRO A 18 -9.76 1.46 5.21
C PRO A 18 -8.96 2.24 4.16
N VAL A 19 -9.62 2.53 3.03
CA VAL A 19 -8.97 3.31 1.97
C VAL A 19 -8.59 4.69 2.49
N ALA A 20 -9.42 5.28 3.34
CA ALA A 20 -9.13 6.60 3.88
C ALA A 20 -7.80 6.61 4.65
N TYR A 21 -7.55 5.55 5.38
CA TYR A 21 -6.29 5.44 6.11
C TYR A 21 -5.11 5.33 5.14
N LEU A 22 -5.29 4.57 4.07
CA LEU A 22 -4.23 4.43 3.07
C LEU A 22 -3.92 5.78 2.41
N ARG A 23 -4.95 6.58 2.18
CA ARG A 23 -4.73 7.92 1.62
C ARG A 23 -3.90 8.78 2.57
N CYS A 24 -4.16 8.67 3.85
CA CYS A 24 -3.37 9.40 4.84
C CYS A 24 -1.91 8.96 4.80
N LEU A 25 -1.68 7.68 4.66
CA LEU A 25 -0.32 7.16 4.59
C LEU A 25 0.40 7.69 3.34
N ILE A 26 -0.32 7.77 2.24
CA ILE A 26 0.27 8.30 1.01
C ILE A 26 0.61 9.77 1.17
N LYS A 27 -0.30 10.53 1.77
CA LYS A 27 -0.07 11.97 1.95
C LYS A 27 1.08 12.25 2.89
N SER A 28 1.30 11.38 3.86
CA SER A 28 2.40 11.57 4.81
C SER A 28 3.67 10.88 4.33
N HIS A 29 3.67 10.40 3.09
CA HIS A 29 4.84 9.77 2.47
C HIS A 29 5.29 8.49 3.18
N LYS A 30 4.37 7.85 3.85
CA LYS A 30 4.68 6.56 4.48
C LYS A 30 4.39 5.40 3.54
N LEU A 31 3.55 5.64 2.56
CA LEU A 31 3.25 4.64 1.55
C LEU A 31 3.47 5.28 0.19
N LYS A 32 4.34 4.69 -0.60
CA LYS A 32 4.63 5.21 -1.92
C LYS A 32 3.55 4.78 -2.89
N ALA A 33 3.02 5.73 -3.63
CA ALA A 33 1.98 5.46 -4.62
C ALA A 33 2.10 6.45 -5.77
N HIS A 34 1.47 6.09 -6.88
CA HIS A 34 1.44 6.94 -8.05
C HIS A 34 0.00 7.34 -8.32
N PHE A 35 -0.20 8.60 -8.64
CA PHE A 35 -1.54 9.09 -8.95
C PHE A 35 -1.71 9.07 -10.46
N ILE A 36 -2.48 8.12 -10.95
CA ILE A 36 -2.67 7.91 -12.38
C ILE A 36 -4.16 7.77 -12.66
N GLY A 37 -4.65 8.53 -13.64
CA GLY A 37 -6.04 8.40 -14.04
C GLY A 37 -7.01 8.67 -12.89
N ARG A 38 -6.70 9.65 -12.06
CA ARG A 38 -7.55 10.07 -10.96
C ARG A 38 -7.64 9.05 -9.84
N GLN A 39 -6.68 8.16 -9.78
CA GLN A 39 -6.65 7.20 -8.68
C GLN A 39 -5.22 6.90 -8.32
N TYR A 40 -5.04 6.43 -7.10
CA TYR A 40 -3.71 6.04 -6.66
C TYR A 40 -3.46 4.60 -7.03
N ILE A 41 -2.25 4.34 -7.50
CA ILE A 41 -1.80 3.01 -7.88
C ILE A 41 -0.55 2.70 -7.08
N VAL A 42 -0.52 1.54 -6.48
CA VAL A 42 0.62 1.11 -5.67
C VAL A 42 1.32 -0.04 -6.37
N ALA A 43 2.61 0.11 -6.63
CA ALA A 43 3.37 -0.96 -7.24
C ALA A 43 3.57 -2.08 -6.22
N GLU A 44 3.66 -3.30 -6.73
CA GLU A 44 3.81 -4.46 -5.85
C GLU A 44 5.07 -4.33 -4.98
N GLU A 45 6.15 -3.83 -5.55
CA GLU A 45 7.36 -3.63 -4.79
C GLU A 45 7.16 -2.68 -3.62
N ASP A 46 6.47 -1.59 -3.89
CA ASP A 46 6.22 -0.60 -2.85
C ASP A 46 5.32 -1.17 -1.77
N LEU A 47 4.35 -1.96 -2.16
CA LEU A 47 3.46 -2.59 -1.21
C LEU A 47 4.22 -3.57 -0.33
N LYS A 48 5.10 -4.34 -0.91
CA LYS A 48 5.90 -5.29 -0.14
C LYS A 48 6.80 -4.57 0.85
N GLN A 49 7.42 -3.48 0.43
CA GLN A 49 8.27 -2.70 1.32
C GLN A 49 7.47 -2.10 2.46
N PHE A 50 6.27 -1.63 2.15
CA PHE A 50 5.42 -1.06 3.18
C PHE A 50 5.07 -2.10 4.23
N ILE A 51 4.67 -3.28 3.79
CA ILE A 51 4.32 -4.36 4.71
C ILE A 51 5.53 -4.76 5.54
N SER A 52 6.68 -4.80 4.92
CA SER A 52 7.90 -5.15 5.62
C SER A 52 8.23 -4.13 6.70
N LYS A 53 8.02 -2.86 6.40
CA LYS A 53 8.31 -1.79 7.34
C LYS A 53 7.35 -1.77 8.52
N LEU A 54 6.18 -2.33 8.35
CA LEU A 54 5.25 -2.41 9.46
C LEU A 54 5.78 -3.31 10.57
N GLY A 55 6.88 -4.00 10.28
CA GLY A 55 7.48 -4.84 11.28
C GLY A 55 6.56 -5.95 11.69
N VAL A 56 5.79 -6.38 10.79
CA VAL A 56 4.83 -7.43 11.05
C VAL A 56 5.56 -8.72 11.25
N LYS A 57 6.19 -8.72 12.26
CA LYS A 57 6.85 -9.93 12.64
C LYS A 57 6.17 -10.44 13.86
N ASN A 58 5.77 -9.70 13.78
CA ASN A 58 5.26 -10.03 14.40
C ASN A 58 4.63 -10.85 14.56
N GLU A 59 4.78 -11.15 14.47
CA GLU A 59 4.20 -11.79 14.33
C GLU A 59 3.89 -12.57 14.93
N ILE A 60 4.06 -12.44 15.26
CA ILE A 60 3.79 -13.03 15.68
C ILE A 60 3.48 -13.67 16.11
N ARG A 61 3.45 -13.77 16.26
CA ARG A 61 3.17 -14.17 16.40
C ARG A 61 2.89 -14.44 16.70
#